data_e4f0f51b703845a822aaa81a290b386d
#
_entry.id   e4f0f51b703845a822aaa81a290b386d
#
_cell.length_a   1.000
_cell.length_b   1.000
_cell.length_c   1.000
_cell.angle_alpha   90.00
_cell.angle_beta   90.00
_cell.angle_gamma   90.00
#
_symmetry.space_group_name_H-M   'P 1'
#
loop_
_entity.id
_entity.type
_entity.pdbx_description
1 polymer ?
#
loop_
_entity_poly.entity_id
_entity_poly.type
_entity_poly.pdbx_seq_one_letter_code
_entity_poly.pdbx_strand_id
1 'polypeptide(L)'
;GKIMSKNSILNHLEYDKTSGALTYKGVRYLLIRPETIINFQKEMETSLGEKAKQGFYEGGFSGGFLSSKKYKEIFKFSDRQIIEFMMEMGTEIGWGCFALTHFDLEKKVLRVSVKNSPFVRSPGEASKGTCDLIRGVVGGMASVIFNQTCTASEVECISKGFDMCLFVVDLNSDVT
;
A
#
# COMPACT_ATOMS: atom_id res chain seq x y z
N GLY A 1 -0.62 9.50 -26.44
CA GLY A 1 0.42 10.18 -25.68
C GLY A 1 0.21 10.00 -24.18
N LYS A 2 1.27 9.85 -23.38
CA LYS A 2 1.16 9.81 -21.91
C LYS A 2 0.70 11.18 -21.42
N ILE A 3 -0.39 11.21 -20.63
CA ILE A 3 -0.80 12.41 -19.91
C ILE A 3 0.12 12.55 -18.70
N MET A 4 0.95 13.60 -18.71
CA MET A 4 1.80 13.95 -17.58
C MET A 4 1.04 14.92 -16.68
N SER A 5 0.43 14.43 -15.58
CA SER A 5 -0.15 15.29 -14.56
C SER A 5 0.91 15.83 -13.62
N LYS A 6 0.69 17.03 -13.09
CA LYS A 6 1.57 17.62 -12.07
C LYS A 6 1.46 16.83 -10.77
N ASN A 7 2.59 16.30 -10.29
CA ASN A 7 2.64 15.55 -9.05
C ASN A 7 2.72 16.51 -7.84
N SER A 8 1.73 16.49 -6.96
CA SER A 8 1.66 17.36 -5.78
C SER A 8 2.61 16.94 -4.67
N ILE A 9 2.84 15.64 -4.48
CA ILE A 9 3.74 15.12 -3.43
C ILE A 9 5.19 15.45 -3.76
N LEU A 10 5.65 15.14 -4.96
CA LEU A 10 7.04 15.41 -5.37
C LEU A 10 7.39 16.89 -5.33
N ASN A 11 6.42 17.77 -5.62
CA ASN A 11 6.63 19.22 -5.57
C ASN A 11 6.80 19.75 -4.13
N HIS A 12 6.42 18.98 -3.11
CA HIS A 12 6.50 19.36 -1.70
C HIS A 12 7.49 18.48 -0.91
N LEU A 13 8.27 17.65 -1.61
CA LEU A 13 9.40 16.96 -0.97
C LEU A 13 10.49 17.94 -0.61
N GLU A 14 11.01 17.76 0.59
CA GLU A 14 12.14 18.52 1.11
C GLU A 14 13.39 17.62 1.13
N TYR A 15 14.50 18.13 0.63
CA TYR A 15 15.77 17.42 0.63
C TYR A 15 16.81 18.19 1.41
N ASP A 16 17.31 17.59 2.49
CA ASP A 16 18.42 18.13 3.26
C ASP A 16 19.73 17.55 2.74
N LYS A 17 20.52 18.40 2.09
CA LYS A 17 21.81 18.05 1.51
C LYS A 17 22.83 17.56 2.55
N THR A 18 22.76 18.08 3.77
CA THR A 18 23.73 17.80 4.82
C THR A 18 23.52 16.41 5.43
N SER A 19 22.27 16.04 5.68
CA SER A 19 21.91 14.75 6.25
C SER A 19 21.54 13.69 5.20
N GLY A 20 21.32 14.09 3.93
CA GLY A 20 20.79 13.21 2.90
C GLY A 20 19.36 12.79 3.14
N ALA A 21 18.61 13.54 3.93
CA ALA A 21 17.24 13.20 4.29
C ALA A 21 16.24 13.74 3.26
N LEU A 22 15.36 12.87 2.80
CA LEU A 22 14.20 13.20 1.96
C LEU A 22 12.94 13.10 2.82
N THR A 23 12.17 14.19 2.92
CA THR A 23 10.99 14.24 3.77
C THR A 23 9.79 14.84 3.04
N TYR A 24 8.60 14.41 3.47
CA TYR A 24 7.32 15.03 3.14
C TYR A 24 6.54 15.24 4.43
N LYS A 25 6.26 16.52 4.75
CA LYS A 25 5.55 16.89 5.99
C LYS A 25 6.17 16.26 7.25
N GLY A 26 7.50 16.25 7.31
CA GLY A 26 8.25 15.70 8.44
C GLY A 26 8.35 14.17 8.48
N VAL A 27 7.74 13.47 7.54
CA VAL A 27 7.86 12.00 7.39
C VAL A 27 9.01 11.72 6.44
N ARG A 28 9.94 10.88 6.86
CA ARG A 28 11.10 10.51 6.05
C ARG A 28 10.74 9.45 5.01
N TYR A 29 11.25 9.64 3.80
CA TYR A 29 11.12 8.71 2.69
C TYR A 29 12.50 8.34 2.15
N LEU A 30 12.53 7.28 1.37
CA LEU A 30 13.68 6.93 0.54
C LEU A 30 13.19 6.46 -0.83
N LEU A 31 13.98 6.70 -1.84
CA LEU A 31 13.74 6.15 -3.18
C LEU A 31 14.45 4.82 -3.28
N ILE A 32 13.72 3.80 -3.67
CA ILE A 32 14.25 2.46 -3.86
C ILE A 32 13.70 1.87 -5.16
N ARG A 33 14.52 1.11 -5.85
CA ARG A 33 14.06 0.43 -7.07
C ARG A 33 13.18 -0.77 -6.73
N PRO A 34 12.07 -0.99 -7.47
CA PRO A 34 11.19 -2.13 -7.25
C PRO A 34 11.93 -3.47 -7.26
N GLU A 35 12.91 -3.64 -8.12
CA GLU A 35 13.67 -4.90 -8.25
C GLU A 35 14.40 -5.27 -6.95
N THR A 36 14.84 -4.27 -6.18
CA THR A 36 15.48 -4.51 -4.88
C THR A 36 14.49 -5.18 -3.92
N ILE A 37 13.25 -4.66 -3.86
CA ILE A 37 12.19 -5.22 -3.00
C ILE A 37 11.74 -6.59 -3.51
N ILE A 38 11.51 -6.74 -4.83
CA ILE A 38 11.07 -8.00 -5.42
C ILE A 38 12.08 -9.11 -5.19
N ASN A 39 13.37 -8.83 -5.42
CA ASN A 39 14.43 -9.84 -5.24
C ASN A 39 14.61 -10.19 -3.78
N PHE A 40 14.54 -9.21 -2.87
CA PHE A 40 14.55 -9.45 -1.43
C PHE A 40 13.36 -10.33 -1.02
N GLN A 41 12.18 -10.03 -1.49
CA GLN A 41 10.97 -10.82 -1.20
C GLN A 41 11.11 -12.26 -1.71
N LYS A 42 11.56 -12.46 -2.96
CA LYS A 42 11.79 -13.79 -3.55
C LYS A 42 12.78 -14.61 -2.72
N GLU A 43 13.89 -14.02 -2.32
CA GLU A 43 14.92 -14.69 -1.52
C GLU A 43 14.38 -15.07 -0.12
N MET A 44 13.66 -14.17 0.50
CA MET A 44 13.04 -14.45 1.80
C MET A 44 11.96 -15.54 1.71
N GLU A 45 11.15 -15.55 0.66
CA GLU A 45 10.16 -16.61 0.42
C GLU A 45 10.82 -17.98 0.22
N THR A 46 11.95 -18.03 -0.48
CA THR A 46 12.73 -19.26 -0.65
C THR A 46 13.23 -19.80 0.70
N SER A 47 13.69 -18.93 1.58
CA SER A 47 14.27 -19.31 2.87
C SER A 47 13.24 -19.55 3.97
N LEU A 48 12.15 -18.79 3.99
CA LEU A 48 11.20 -18.72 5.10
C LEU A 48 9.75 -19.07 4.73
N GLY A 49 9.43 -19.22 3.44
CA GLY A 49 8.06 -19.52 2.99
C GLY A 49 7.05 -18.44 3.39
N GLU A 50 5.92 -18.86 3.95
CA GLU A 50 4.83 -17.96 4.36
C GLU A 50 5.24 -16.93 5.43
N LYS A 51 6.27 -17.21 6.23
CA LYS A 51 6.79 -16.24 7.20
C LYS A 51 7.37 -15.00 6.53
N ALA A 52 7.95 -15.14 5.33
CA ALA A 52 8.42 -14.00 4.55
C ALA A 52 7.26 -13.10 4.15
N LYS A 53 6.16 -13.66 3.66
CA LYS A 53 4.94 -12.92 3.30
C LYS A 53 4.39 -12.15 4.49
N GLN A 54 4.34 -12.77 5.65
CA GLN A 54 3.93 -12.12 6.89
C GLN A 54 4.86 -10.95 7.26
N GLY A 55 6.17 -11.12 7.12
CA GLY A 55 7.13 -10.04 7.38
C GLY A 55 6.94 -8.83 6.49
N PHE A 56 6.73 -9.02 5.19
CA PHE A 56 6.42 -7.94 4.24
C PHE A 56 5.07 -7.28 4.56
N TYR A 57 4.07 -8.07 4.93
CA TYR A 57 2.78 -7.54 5.38
C TYR A 57 2.94 -6.63 6.61
N GLU A 58 3.63 -7.09 7.64
CA GLU A 58 3.85 -6.31 8.87
C GLU A 58 4.62 -5.01 8.61
N GLY A 59 5.62 -5.04 7.73
CA GLY A 59 6.33 -3.83 7.30
C GLY A 59 5.41 -2.83 6.63
N GLY A 60 4.60 -3.30 5.69
CA GLY A 60 3.58 -2.49 5.01
C GLY A 60 2.52 -1.97 5.98
N PHE A 61 2.05 -2.82 6.89
CA PHE A 61 1.07 -2.45 7.92
C PHE A 61 1.57 -1.28 8.77
N SER A 62 2.79 -1.38 9.27
CA SER A 62 3.41 -0.30 10.07
C SER A 62 3.45 1.01 9.28
N GLY A 63 3.91 0.98 8.02
CA GLY A 63 3.96 2.15 7.16
C GLY A 63 2.58 2.76 6.90
N GLY A 64 1.60 1.94 6.54
CA GLY A 64 0.23 2.37 6.29
C GLY A 64 -0.46 2.94 7.52
N PHE A 65 -0.28 2.30 8.67
CA PHE A 65 -0.82 2.75 9.95
C PHE A 65 -0.24 4.10 10.37
N LEU A 66 1.09 4.20 10.42
CA LEU A 66 1.77 5.42 10.87
C LEU A 66 1.52 6.59 9.92
N SER A 67 1.58 6.37 8.60
CA SER A 67 1.32 7.40 7.60
C SER A 67 -0.13 7.89 7.66
N SER A 68 -1.08 6.98 7.71
CA SER A 68 -2.51 7.35 7.78
C SER A 68 -2.84 8.14 9.04
N LYS A 69 -2.31 7.71 10.18
CA LYS A 69 -2.48 8.42 11.45
C LYS A 69 -1.86 9.82 11.38
N LYS A 70 -0.63 9.92 10.89
CA LYS A 70 0.12 11.19 10.81
C LYS A 70 -0.56 12.18 9.87
N TYR A 71 -0.90 11.78 8.66
CA TYR A 71 -1.51 12.70 7.68
C TYR A 71 -2.95 13.06 8.04
N LYS A 72 -3.71 12.13 8.61
CA LYS A 72 -5.05 12.43 9.14
C LYS A 72 -4.99 13.53 10.20
N GLU A 73 -3.99 13.48 11.08
CA GLU A 73 -3.77 14.48 12.13
C GLU A 73 -3.31 15.83 11.55
N ILE A 74 -2.28 15.84 10.68
CA ILE A 74 -1.72 17.08 10.09
C ILE A 74 -2.78 17.84 9.29
N PHE A 75 -3.51 17.14 8.42
CA PHE A 75 -4.47 17.76 7.50
C PHE A 75 -5.89 17.84 8.05
N LYS A 76 -6.15 17.30 9.24
CA LYS A 76 -7.48 17.21 9.84
C LYS A 76 -8.49 16.49 8.94
N PHE A 77 -8.06 15.43 8.29
CA PHE A 77 -8.86 14.65 7.36
C PHE A 77 -9.95 13.83 8.07
N SER A 78 -11.12 13.72 7.43
CA SER A 78 -12.11 12.70 7.73
C SER A 78 -11.60 11.30 7.32
N ASP A 79 -12.33 10.26 7.69
CA ASP A 79 -11.97 8.89 7.30
C ASP A 79 -11.92 8.71 5.77
N ARG A 80 -12.90 9.26 5.05
CA ARG A 80 -12.90 9.20 3.58
C ARG A 80 -11.75 10.00 2.98
N GLN A 81 -11.48 11.18 3.51
CA GLN A 81 -10.41 12.04 3.01
C GLN A 81 -9.03 11.42 3.17
N ILE A 82 -8.75 10.75 4.31
CA ILE A 82 -7.46 10.07 4.48
C ILE A 82 -7.32 8.89 3.52
N ILE A 83 -8.39 8.13 3.24
CA ILE A 83 -8.34 7.06 2.24
C ILE A 83 -7.99 7.63 0.87
N GLU A 84 -8.71 8.65 0.42
CA GLU A 84 -8.48 9.28 -0.88
C GLU A 84 -7.07 9.86 -1.00
N PHE A 85 -6.59 10.50 0.06
CA PHE A 85 -5.23 11.01 0.14
C PHE A 85 -4.19 9.89 0.03
N MET A 86 -4.37 8.77 0.73
CA MET A 86 -3.43 7.65 0.68
C MET A 86 -3.43 6.97 -0.70
N MET A 87 -4.58 6.93 -1.40
CA MET A 87 -4.66 6.42 -2.77
C MET A 87 -3.89 7.33 -3.74
N GLU A 88 -4.10 8.63 -3.65
CA GLU A 88 -3.39 9.62 -4.45
C GLU A 88 -1.89 9.59 -4.17
N MET A 89 -1.51 9.56 -2.90
CA MET A 89 -0.11 9.48 -2.48
C MET A 89 0.57 8.22 -3.01
N GLY A 90 -0.04 7.05 -2.84
CA GLY A 90 0.50 5.78 -3.35
C GLY A 90 0.76 5.84 -4.85
N THR A 91 -0.15 6.44 -5.60
CA THR A 91 -0.01 6.63 -7.05
C THR A 91 1.13 7.60 -7.37
N GLU A 92 1.20 8.73 -6.71
CA GLU A 92 2.22 9.77 -6.98
C GLU A 92 3.63 9.34 -6.63
N ILE A 93 3.81 8.52 -5.58
CA ILE A 93 5.13 8.01 -5.20
C ILE A 93 5.57 6.75 -5.96
N GLY A 94 4.78 6.30 -6.92
CA GLY A 94 5.20 5.25 -7.86
C GLY A 94 4.81 3.82 -7.47
N TRP A 95 3.84 3.62 -6.60
CA TRP A 95 3.41 2.29 -6.16
C TRP A 95 2.31 1.66 -7.04
N GLY A 96 2.01 2.27 -8.19
CA GLY A 96 0.96 1.88 -9.10
C GLY A 96 -0.24 2.83 -9.07
N CYS A 97 -1.28 2.54 -9.85
CA CYS A 97 -2.50 3.34 -9.87
C CYS A 97 -3.50 2.83 -8.85
N PHE A 98 -3.57 3.47 -7.70
CA PHE A 98 -4.49 3.16 -6.62
C PHE A 98 -5.87 3.76 -6.88
N ALA A 99 -6.91 2.99 -6.56
CA ALA A 99 -8.29 3.47 -6.57
C ALA A 99 -9.09 2.88 -5.41
N LEU A 100 -9.87 3.74 -4.76
CA LEU A 100 -10.88 3.31 -3.80
C LEU A 100 -12.08 2.77 -4.59
N THR A 101 -12.36 1.47 -4.48
CA THR A 101 -13.47 0.83 -5.20
C THR A 101 -14.70 0.64 -4.32
N HIS A 102 -14.53 0.53 -3.00
CA HIS A 102 -15.63 0.45 -2.05
C HIS A 102 -15.19 0.90 -0.66
N PHE A 103 -16.06 1.63 0.02
CA PHE A 103 -15.87 2.02 1.42
C PHE A 103 -17.22 2.13 2.13
N ASP A 104 -17.37 1.36 3.20
CA ASP A 104 -18.52 1.40 4.09
C ASP A 104 -18.03 1.41 5.54
N LEU A 105 -18.16 2.57 6.19
CA LEU A 105 -17.68 2.76 7.56
C LEU A 105 -18.51 1.96 8.58
N GLU A 106 -19.82 1.86 8.37
CA GLU A 106 -20.71 1.15 9.30
C GLU A 106 -20.49 -0.36 9.22
N LYS A 107 -20.40 -0.89 8.01
CA LYS A 107 -20.13 -2.31 7.75
C LYS A 107 -18.66 -2.67 7.90
N LYS A 108 -17.79 -1.68 8.05
CA LYS A 108 -16.33 -1.86 8.16
C LYS A 108 -15.76 -2.67 6.98
N VAL A 109 -16.08 -2.21 5.78
CA VAL A 109 -15.61 -2.78 4.52
C VAL A 109 -14.81 -1.75 3.75
N LEU A 110 -13.65 -2.15 3.26
CA LEU A 110 -12.78 -1.35 2.41
C LEU A 110 -12.25 -2.21 1.27
N ARG A 111 -12.34 -1.69 0.04
CA ARG A 111 -11.76 -2.33 -1.16
C ARG A 111 -10.93 -1.33 -1.93
N VAL A 112 -9.70 -1.73 -2.23
CA VAL A 112 -8.72 -0.92 -2.95
C VAL A 112 -8.20 -1.72 -4.12
N SER A 113 -8.24 -1.15 -5.33
CA SER A 113 -7.60 -1.73 -6.51
C SER A 113 -6.29 -1.03 -6.81
N VAL A 114 -5.34 -1.78 -7.36
CA VAL A 114 -4.06 -1.24 -7.82
C VAL A 114 -3.75 -1.81 -9.21
N LYS A 115 -3.67 -0.92 -10.20
CA LYS A 115 -3.17 -1.24 -11.53
C LYS A 115 -1.67 -0.98 -11.59
N ASN A 116 -0.94 -1.80 -12.35
CA ASN A 116 0.49 -1.64 -12.56
C ASN A 116 1.28 -1.58 -11.23
N SER A 117 0.97 -2.46 -10.28
CA SER A 117 1.76 -2.58 -9.06
C SER A 117 3.22 -2.91 -9.39
N PRO A 118 4.20 -2.23 -8.78
CA PRO A 118 5.62 -2.50 -9.05
C PRO A 118 6.13 -3.79 -8.39
N PHE A 119 5.31 -4.45 -7.54
CA PHE A 119 5.68 -5.66 -6.80
C PHE A 119 5.15 -6.94 -7.41
N VAL A 120 4.52 -6.86 -8.60
CA VAL A 120 4.02 -8.04 -9.29
C VAL A 120 5.13 -8.78 -10.03
N ARG A 121 4.91 -10.08 -10.22
CA ARG A 121 5.68 -10.96 -11.08
C ARG A 121 4.94 -11.12 -12.41
N SER A 122 5.54 -11.84 -13.37
CA SER A 122 4.87 -12.11 -14.64
C SER A 122 3.51 -12.79 -14.42
N PRO A 123 2.49 -12.48 -15.23
CA PRO A 123 1.17 -13.09 -15.10
C PRO A 123 1.23 -14.61 -15.10
N GLY A 124 0.63 -15.24 -14.08
CA GLY A 124 0.64 -16.69 -13.92
C GLY A 124 1.89 -17.27 -13.26
N GLU A 125 2.90 -16.47 -12.97
CA GLU A 125 4.14 -16.91 -12.31
C GLU A 125 3.92 -17.31 -10.84
N ALA A 126 2.92 -16.76 -10.19
CA ALA A 126 2.61 -17.04 -8.79
C ALA A 126 1.21 -17.60 -8.62
N SER A 127 1.04 -18.52 -7.66
CA SER A 127 -0.26 -19.08 -7.27
C SER A 127 -0.95 -18.26 -6.20
N LYS A 128 -0.22 -17.39 -5.51
CA LYS A 128 -0.70 -16.48 -4.47
C LYS A 128 -0.38 -15.04 -4.83
N GLY A 129 -1.07 -14.08 -4.20
CA GLY A 129 -0.74 -12.67 -4.32
C GLY A 129 0.71 -12.39 -3.89
N THR A 130 1.36 -11.45 -4.58
CA THR A 130 2.76 -11.09 -4.31
C THR A 130 2.93 -9.66 -3.80
N CYS A 131 1.84 -8.90 -3.67
CA CYS A 131 1.88 -7.52 -3.21
C CYS A 131 1.67 -7.40 -1.70
N ASP A 132 2.38 -8.21 -0.91
CA ASP A 132 2.21 -8.27 0.55
C ASP A 132 2.52 -6.95 1.24
N LEU A 133 3.46 -6.17 0.70
CA LEU A 133 3.79 -4.84 1.22
C LEU A 133 2.59 -3.89 1.07
N ILE A 134 1.96 -3.85 -0.11
CA ILE A 134 0.73 -3.04 -0.34
C ILE A 134 -0.42 -3.58 0.50
N ARG A 135 -0.58 -4.90 0.59
CA ARG A 135 -1.60 -5.53 1.43
C ARG A 135 -1.48 -5.09 2.88
N GLY A 136 -0.25 -5.02 3.41
CA GLY A 136 0.03 -4.47 4.73
C GLY A 136 -0.38 -3.01 4.85
N VAL A 137 0.00 -2.17 3.90
CA VAL A 137 -0.37 -0.74 3.89
C VAL A 137 -1.89 -0.56 3.96
N VAL A 138 -2.65 -1.33 3.20
CA VAL A 138 -4.12 -1.28 3.22
C VAL A 138 -4.67 -1.71 4.59
N GLY A 139 -4.12 -2.78 5.18
CA GLY A 139 -4.49 -3.24 6.52
C GLY A 139 -4.19 -2.21 7.61
N GLY A 140 -3.03 -1.56 7.55
CA GLY A 140 -2.64 -0.51 8.48
C GLY A 140 -3.53 0.73 8.38
N MET A 141 -3.80 1.19 7.16
CA MET A 141 -4.73 2.29 6.91
C MET A 141 -6.14 1.97 7.43
N ALA A 142 -6.67 0.80 7.09
CA ALA A 142 -7.99 0.37 7.55
C ALA A 142 -8.08 0.31 9.09
N SER A 143 -7.00 -0.09 9.75
CA SER A 143 -6.93 -0.15 11.22
C SER A 143 -7.06 1.22 11.87
N VAL A 144 -6.53 2.26 11.24
CA VAL A 144 -6.73 3.66 11.69
C VAL A 144 -8.19 4.08 11.51
N ILE A 145 -8.76 3.78 10.35
CA ILE A 145 -10.12 4.22 9.97
C ILE A 145 -11.19 3.52 10.81
N PHE A 146 -11.07 2.20 10.99
CA PHE A 146 -12.04 1.40 11.73
C PHE A 146 -11.75 1.35 13.24
N ASN A 147 -10.68 2.00 13.68
CA ASN A 147 -10.25 2.07 15.08
C ASN A 147 -10.14 0.69 15.75
N GLN A 148 -9.66 -0.27 15.00
CA GLN A 148 -9.36 -1.64 15.48
C GLN A 148 -8.36 -2.30 14.53
N THR A 149 -7.62 -3.30 15.00
CA THR A 149 -6.69 -4.03 14.14
C THR A 149 -7.44 -4.79 13.05
N CYS A 150 -7.09 -4.50 11.81
CA CYS A 150 -7.68 -5.09 10.61
C CYS A 150 -6.62 -5.87 9.84
N THR A 151 -7.05 -6.93 9.15
CA THR A 151 -6.22 -7.67 8.20
C THR A 151 -6.76 -7.47 6.80
N ALA A 152 -5.88 -7.11 5.85
CA ALA A 152 -6.22 -7.05 4.44
C ALA A 152 -5.86 -8.36 3.73
N SER A 153 -6.68 -8.73 2.76
CA SER A 153 -6.45 -9.86 1.86
C SER A 153 -6.24 -9.36 0.44
N GLU A 154 -5.28 -9.91 -0.28
CA GLU A 154 -5.13 -9.71 -1.71
C GLU A 154 -5.90 -10.79 -2.45
N VAL A 155 -7.11 -10.46 -2.92
CA VAL A 155 -8.03 -11.42 -3.54
C VAL A 155 -7.79 -11.59 -5.04
N GLU A 156 -7.27 -10.57 -5.71
CA GLU A 156 -6.80 -10.60 -7.09
C GLU A 156 -5.38 -10.05 -7.15
N CYS A 157 -4.54 -10.62 -8.01
CA CYS A 157 -3.16 -10.17 -8.23
C CYS A 157 -2.75 -10.42 -9.69
N ILE A 158 -2.05 -9.46 -10.28
CA ILE A 158 -1.50 -9.58 -11.63
C ILE A 158 -0.58 -10.80 -11.73
N SER A 159 0.20 -11.10 -10.69
CA SER A 159 1.06 -12.28 -10.63
C SER A 159 0.32 -13.61 -10.75
N LYS A 160 -0.97 -13.63 -10.42
CA LYS A 160 -1.88 -14.77 -10.57
C LYS A 160 -2.58 -14.81 -11.93
N GLY A 161 -2.39 -13.80 -12.77
CA GLY A 161 -3.03 -13.66 -14.07
C GLY A 161 -4.24 -12.73 -14.14
N PHE A 162 -4.55 -11.99 -13.07
CA PHE A 162 -5.60 -10.97 -13.08
C PHE A 162 -5.09 -9.67 -13.74
N ASP A 163 -6.03 -8.81 -14.19
CA ASP A 163 -5.69 -7.54 -14.83
C ASP A 163 -5.21 -6.47 -13.85
N MET A 164 -5.58 -6.61 -12.57
CA MET A 164 -5.19 -5.71 -11.50
C MET A 164 -5.04 -6.48 -10.18
N CYS A 165 -4.51 -5.81 -9.17
CA CYS A 165 -4.51 -6.31 -7.82
C CYS A 165 -5.70 -5.72 -7.06
N LEU A 166 -6.40 -6.54 -6.27
CA LEU A 166 -7.52 -6.12 -5.43
C LEU A 166 -7.27 -6.53 -3.98
N PHE A 167 -7.36 -5.54 -3.10
CA PHE A 167 -7.16 -5.69 -1.66
C PHE A 167 -8.46 -5.42 -0.94
N VAL A 168 -8.82 -6.30 0.00
CA VAL A 168 -10.09 -6.25 0.71
C VAL A 168 -9.86 -6.33 2.21
N VAL A 169 -10.49 -5.42 2.94
CA VAL A 169 -10.71 -5.52 4.38
C VAL A 169 -12.22 -5.63 4.59
N ASP A 170 -12.65 -6.70 5.23
CA ASP A 170 -14.06 -6.91 5.56
C ASP A 170 -14.14 -7.56 6.95
N LEU A 171 -14.56 -6.79 7.95
CA LEU A 171 -14.63 -7.25 9.33
C LEU A 171 -15.89 -8.06 9.65
N ASN A 172 -16.81 -8.18 8.69
CA ASN A 172 -18.04 -8.97 8.83
C ASN A 172 -17.95 -10.31 8.10
N SER A 173 -16.95 -10.51 7.24
CA SER A 173 -16.71 -11.81 6.66
C SER A 173 -15.99 -12.69 7.67
N ASP A 174 -16.64 -13.72 8.17
CA ASP A 174 -15.97 -14.85 8.81
C ASP A 174 -15.11 -15.53 7.73
N VAL A 175 -13.88 -15.04 7.58
CA VAL A 175 -12.88 -15.80 6.84
C VAL A 175 -12.39 -16.90 7.77
N THR A 176 -13.15 -18.01 7.80
CA THR A 176 -12.69 -19.30 8.30
C THR A 176 -11.61 -19.86 7.39
#